data_42b69963e32e72cfad0ec12eb46f67e2
#
_entry.id   42b69963e32e72cfad0ec12eb46f67e2
#
_cell.length_a   1.000
_cell.length_b   1.000
_cell.length_c   1.000
_cell.angle_alpha   90.00
_cell.angle_beta   90.00
_cell.angle_gamma   90.00
#
_symmetry.space_group_name_H-M   'P 1'
#
loop_
_entity.id
_entity.type
_entity.pdbx_description
1 polymer ?
#
loop_
_entity_poly.entity_id
_entity_poly.type
_entity_poly.pdbx_seq_one_letter_code
_entity_poly.pdbx_strand_id
1 'polypeptide(L)'
;LIYGVCALCYGRDLGSGEMVNIGTAVGIIAAQSIGEPGTQLTLRTFHSGGTAARGGDITSGLPRVEELFEARKKPKGESVMTDVGGTLRLTEREDGARIATVINSEVINETHEISSGWDIMVEDGKDVKEGAVVAVNGDEDLKSKLAGTVHIEGNMIYIRFENREEHDYEIPANARLMKTVYDGMEVNPGQQLTDGSKNPHRILRVLGADATQIYLLSEIQDVYRSQGVNIADKHFETVIRKMMCKVQITKSG
;
A
#
# COMPACT_ATOMS: atom_id res chain seq x y z
N LEU A 1 -20.46 -7.11 -17.69
CA LEU A 1 -19.61 -7.82 -18.66
C LEU A 1 -18.85 -8.91 -17.94
N ILE A 2 -19.15 -10.17 -18.22
CA ILE A 2 -18.47 -11.32 -17.62
C ILE A 2 -17.10 -11.52 -18.28
N TYR A 3 -16.97 -11.16 -19.56
CA TYR A 3 -15.73 -11.28 -20.34
C TYR A 3 -15.49 -10.04 -21.20
N GLY A 4 -14.21 -9.70 -21.42
CA GLY A 4 -13.78 -8.63 -22.30
C GLY A 4 -13.71 -7.25 -21.65
N VAL A 5 -13.50 -6.24 -22.48
CA VAL A 5 -13.39 -4.83 -22.11
C VAL A 5 -14.57 -4.08 -22.71
N CYS A 6 -15.17 -3.16 -21.96
CA CYS A 6 -16.25 -2.31 -22.45
C CYS A 6 -15.73 -1.40 -23.58
N ALA A 7 -16.46 -1.32 -24.68
CA ALA A 7 -16.08 -0.48 -25.82
C ALA A 7 -15.96 1.00 -25.44
N LEU A 8 -16.85 1.51 -24.58
CA LEU A 8 -16.78 2.89 -24.08
C LEU A 8 -15.54 3.14 -23.21
N CYS A 9 -15.16 2.17 -22.35
CA CYS A 9 -13.95 2.29 -21.54
C CYS A 9 -12.68 2.20 -22.39
N TYR A 10 -12.64 1.32 -23.37
CA TYR A 10 -11.51 1.19 -24.29
C TYR A 10 -11.35 2.39 -25.21
N GLY A 11 -12.50 2.96 -25.64
CA GLY A 11 -12.56 4.16 -26.45
C GLY A 11 -12.30 3.90 -27.93
N ARG A 12 -11.50 4.77 -28.56
CA ARG A 12 -11.26 4.74 -30.01
C ARG A 12 -10.23 3.66 -30.38
N ASP A 13 -10.46 3.03 -31.51
CA ASP A 13 -9.47 2.25 -32.20
C ASP A 13 -8.36 3.17 -32.73
N LEU A 14 -7.10 2.82 -32.47
CA LEU A 14 -5.96 3.66 -32.89
C LEU A 14 -5.70 3.61 -34.41
N GLY A 15 -6.17 2.57 -35.08
CA GLY A 15 -6.02 2.43 -36.53
C GLY A 15 -7.02 3.24 -37.33
N SER A 16 -8.30 3.16 -36.97
CA SER A 16 -9.40 3.83 -37.67
C SER A 16 -9.72 5.24 -37.10
N GLY A 17 -9.38 5.48 -35.82
CA GLY A 17 -9.78 6.68 -35.09
C GLY A 17 -11.27 6.70 -34.68
N GLU A 18 -12.04 5.67 -35.04
CA GLU A 18 -13.42 5.51 -34.67
C GLU A 18 -13.58 4.75 -33.34
N MET A 19 -14.80 4.70 -32.79
CA MET A 19 -15.10 3.89 -31.62
C MET A 19 -14.84 2.43 -31.92
N VAL A 20 -14.16 1.73 -31.02
CA VAL A 20 -13.82 0.33 -31.19
C VAL A 20 -15.06 -0.55 -31.40
N ASN A 21 -15.02 -1.44 -32.40
CA ASN A 21 -16.09 -2.38 -32.69
C ASN A 21 -16.13 -3.54 -31.70
N ILE A 22 -17.33 -4.03 -31.40
CA ILE A 22 -17.52 -5.25 -30.63
C ILE A 22 -16.93 -6.44 -31.41
N GLY A 23 -16.13 -7.27 -30.72
CA GLY A 23 -15.43 -8.40 -31.33
C GLY A 23 -13.96 -8.11 -31.71
N THR A 24 -13.51 -6.87 -31.57
CA THR A 24 -12.09 -6.53 -31.76
C THR A 24 -11.22 -7.23 -30.70
N ALA A 25 -10.15 -7.88 -31.16
CA ALA A 25 -9.23 -8.62 -30.29
C ALA A 25 -8.24 -7.70 -29.56
N VAL A 26 -8.75 -6.83 -28.67
CA VAL A 26 -7.96 -5.80 -27.98
C VAL A 26 -6.77 -6.34 -27.17
N GLY A 27 -6.87 -7.58 -26.65
CA GLY A 27 -5.78 -8.23 -25.94
C GLY A 27 -4.61 -8.60 -26.86
N ILE A 28 -4.89 -9.03 -28.10
CA ILE A 28 -3.84 -9.32 -29.11
C ILE A 28 -3.18 -8.01 -29.53
N ILE A 29 -3.96 -6.96 -29.78
CA ILE A 29 -3.46 -5.63 -30.13
C ILE A 29 -2.55 -5.10 -29.00
N ALA A 30 -2.97 -5.24 -27.75
CA ALA A 30 -2.17 -4.84 -26.59
C ALA A 30 -0.84 -5.62 -26.54
N ALA A 31 -0.88 -6.94 -26.68
CA ALA A 31 0.32 -7.78 -26.66
C ALA A 31 1.31 -7.43 -27.77
N GLN A 32 0.82 -7.16 -28.98
CA GLN A 32 1.65 -6.75 -30.11
C GLN A 32 2.25 -5.36 -29.91
N SER A 33 1.45 -4.39 -29.42
CA SER A 33 1.89 -3.02 -29.18
C SER A 33 2.95 -2.92 -28.05
N ILE A 34 2.87 -3.82 -27.08
CA ILE A 34 3.84 -3.94 -25.98
C ILE A 34 5.08 -4.73 -26.41
N GLY A 35 4.88 -5.80 -27.18
CA GLY A 35 5.95 -6.74 -27.56
C GLY A 35 6.84 -6.23 -28.70
N GLU A 36 6.30 -5.48 -29.65
CA GLU A 36 7.09 -4.96 -30.79
C GLU A 36 8.27 -4.10 -30.32
N PRO A 37 8.11 -3.07 -29.48
CA PRO A 37 9.24 -2.31 -28.98
C PRO A 37 10.15 -3.09 -28.03
N GLY A 38 9.67 -4.20 -27.45
CA GLY A 38 10.43 -5.07 -26.55
C GLY A 38 11.71 -5.62 -27.19
N THR A 39 11.66 -5.98 -28.46
CA THR A 39 12.84 -6.44 -29.21
C THR A 39 13.89 -5.33 -29.35
N GLN A 40 13.46 -4.09 -29.56
CA GLN A 40 14.37 -2.93 -29.63
C GLN A 40 14.98 -2.60 -28.26
N LEU A 41 14.22 -2.75 -27.20
CA LEU A 41 14.69 -2.58 -25.81
C LEU A 41 15.78 -3.60 -25.46
N THR A 42 15.64 -4.85 -25.88
CA THR A 42 16.63 -5.91 -25.66
C THR A 42 17.96 -5.58 -26.35
N LEU A 43 17.92 -5.11 -27.58
CA LEU A 43 19.12 -4.73 -28.33
C LEU A 43 19.86 -3.54 -27.71
N ARG A 44 19.12 -2.55 -27.16
CA ARG A 44 19.71 -1.37 -26.53
C ARG A 44 20.33 -1.67 -25.16
N THR A 45 19.79 -2.59 -24.39
CA THR A 45 20.35 -2.98 -23.07
C THR A 45 21.70 -3.68 -23.20
N PHE A 46 21.95 -4.41 -24.28
CA PHE A 46 23.27 -4.99 -24.60
C PHE A 46 24.34 -3.93 -24.90
N HIS A 47 23.95 -2.77 -25.42
CA HIS A 47 24.91 -1.68 -25.76
C HIS A 47 25.14 -0.69 -24.61
N SER A 48 24.28 -0.66 -23.60
CA SER A 48 24.40 0.25 -22.44
C SER A 48 25.06 -0.38 -21.21
N GLY A 49 25.69 -1.54 -21.36
CA GLY A 49 26.32 -2.34 -20.29
C GLY A 49 27.53 -1.72 -19.58
N GLY A 50 27.65 -0.40 -19.52
CA GLY A 50 28.79 0.30 -18.95
C GLY A 50 28.57 1.16 -17.71
N THR A 51 27.36 1.42 -17.30
CA THR A 51 27.09 2.13 -16.05
C THR A 51 26.37 1.26 -15.05
N ALA A 52 27.15 0.45 -14.35
CA ALA A 52 26.69 -0.15 -13.09
C ALA A 52 26.22 1.00 -12.19
N ALA A 53 24.90 1.15 -12.07
CA ALA A 53 24.31 2.06 -11.11
C ALA A 53 24.85 1.69 -9.72
N ARG A 54 25.57 2.60 -9.10
CA ARG A 54 26.06 2.49 -7.73
C ARG A 54 24.86 2.37 -6.80
N GLY A 55 24.51 1.15 -6.40
CA GLY A 55 23.49 0.91 -5.40
C GLY A 55 22.48 -0.16 -5.81
N GLY A 56 22.74 -1.40 -5.41
CA GLY A 56 21.77 -2.47 -5.41
C GLY A 56 21.39 -3.03 -6.78
N ASP A 57 21.00 -4.27 -6.76
CA ASP A 57 20.59 -5.10 -7.91
C ASP A 57 19.18 -4.68 -8.44
N ILE A 58 19.05 -3.40 -8.86
CA ILE A 58 17.79 -2.88 -9.40
C ILE A 58 17.66 -3.32 -10.84
N THR A 59 16.60 -4.09 -11.14
CA THR A 59 16.28 -4.52 -12.49
C THR A 59 15.77 -3.34 -13.32
N SER A 60 16.35 -3.11 -14.48
CA SER A 60 15.96 -2.02 -15.40
C SER A 60 15.65 -2.57 -16.81
N GLY A 61 14.95 -1.79 -17.61
CA GLY A 61 14.59 -2.13 -18.98
C GLY A 61 13.58 -3.29 -19.08
N LEU A 62 13.68 -4.08 -20.15
CA LEU A 62 12.75 -5.18 -20.43
C LEU A 62 12.63 -6.22 -19.29
N PRO A 63 13.71 -6.65 -18.61
CA PRO A 63 13.60 -7.54 -17.46
C PRO A 63 12.73 -6.99 -16.32
N ARG A 64 12.65 -5.66 -16.17
CA ARG A 64 11.75 -5.02 -15.20
C ARG A 64 10.29 -5.14 -15.62
N VAL A 65 9.99 -4.97 -16.91
CA VAL A 65 8.65 -5.16 -17.46
C VAL A 65 8.16 -6.60 -17.27
N GLU A 66 9.04 -7.58 -17.57
CA GLU A 66 8.74 -8.99 -17.31
C GLU A 66 8.45 -9.27 -15.84
N GLU A 67 9.27 -8.75 -14.94
CA GLU A 67 9.08 -8.90 -13.48
C GLU A 67 7.74 -8.35 -13.01
N LEU A 68 7.32 -7.18 -13.55
CA LEU A 68 6.04 -6.55 -13.22
C LEU A 68 4.85 -7.36 -13.75
N PHE A 69 4.90 -7.82 -15.01
CA PHE A 69 3.83 -8.63 -15.60
C PHE A 69 3.74 -10.04 -15.02
N GLU A 70 4.87 -10.64 -14.62
CA GLU A 70 4.88 -11.91 -13.89
C GLU A 70 4.38 -11.76 -12.44
N ALA A 71 4.27 -10.53 -11.95
CA ALA A 71 3.93 -10.22 -10.57
C ALA A 71 4.75 -11.07 -9.58
N ARG A 72 6.09 -11.00 -9.70
CA ARG A 72 6.99 -11.79 -8.85
C ARG A 72 6.76 -11.48 -7.38
N LYS A 73 6.68 -12.53 -6.56
CA LYS A 73 6.46 -12.40 -5.11
C LYS A 73 7.53 -11.57 -4.41
N LYS A 74 8.77 -11.66 -4.89
CA LYS A 74 9.91 -10.90 -4.39
C LYS A 74 10.66 -10.30 -5.57
N PRO A 75 10.46 -9.02 -5.88
CA PRO A 75 11.21 -8.33 -6.92
C PRO A 75 12.68 -8.21 -6.55
N LYS A 76 13.54 -8.09 -7.58
CA LYS A 76 14.95 -7.83 -7.35
C LYS A 76 15.15 -6.40 -6.82
N GLY A 77 16.00 -6.25 -5.82
CA GLY A 77 16.22 -4.96 -5.18
C GLY A 77 14.94 -4.39 -4.56
N GLU A 78 14.15 -5.26 -3.91
CA GLU A 78 12.91 -4.85 -3.25
C GLU A 78 13.19 -3.79 -2.19
N SER A 79 12.44 -2.69 -2.24
CA SER A 79 12.48 -1.65 -1.23
C SER A 79 11.71 -2.04 0.01
N VAL A 80 12.20 -1.59 1.17
CA VAL A 80 11.47 -1.69 2.43
C VAL A 80 10.35 -0.65 2.42
N MET A 81 9.13 -1.09 2.68
CA MET A 81 7.93 -0.26 2.75
C MET A 81 7.22 -0.47 4.08
N THR A 82 6.51 0.56 4.56
CA THR A 82 5.66 0.46 5.76
C THR A 82 4.34 -0.22 5.42
N ASP A 83 3.85 -1.08 6.30
CA ASP A 83 2.50 -1.67 6.18
C ASP A 83 1.45 -0.82 6.93
N VAL A 84 1.90 -0.06 7.94
CA VAL A 84 1.08 0.81 8.79
C VAL A 84 1.59 2.24 8.77
N GLY A 85 0.72 3.18 9.15
CA GLY A 85 1.10 4.57 9.38
C GLY A 85 1.48 4.80 10.83
N GLY A 86 2.25 5.84 11.10
CA GLY A 86 2.66 6.22 12.45
C GLY A 86 3.97 6.97 12.49
N THR A 87 4.57 7.08 13.67
CA THR A 87 5.86 7.74 13.85
C THR A 87 7.00 6.74 13.67
N LEU A 88 7.94 7.08 12.81
CA LEU A 88 9.12 6.27 12.49
C LEU A 88 10.22 6.48 13.53
N ARG A 89 10.77 5.40 14.06
CA ARG A 89 12.01 5.37 14.85
C ARG A 89 13.06 4.56 14.12
N LEU A 90 14.25 5.11 13.95
CA LEU A 90 15.39 4.43 13.33
C LEU A 90 16.40 4.05 14.39
N THR A 91 16.73 2.75 14.47
CA THR A 91 17.75 2.21 15.37
C THR A 91 18.80 1.48 14.55
N GLU A 92 20.07 1.70 14.83
CA GLU A 92 21.17 1.00 14.18
C GLU A 92 21.69 -0.13 15.09
N ARG A 93 21.86 -1.32 14.49
CA ARG A 93 22.46 -2.48 15.16
C ARG A 93 23.97 -2.46 15.04
N GLU A 94 24.64 -3.22 15.90
CA GLU A 94 26.11 -3.39 15.89
C GLU A 94 26.65 -4.01 14.59
N ASP A 95 25.83 -4.77 13.87
CA ASP A 95 26.15 -5.38 12.56
C ASP A 95 25.99 -4.41 11.38
N GLY A 96 25.61 -3.15 11.63
CA GLY A 96 25.36 -2.12 10.61
C GLY A 96 23.99 -2.22 9.92
N ALA A 97 23.17 -3.22 10.28
CA ALA A 97 21.78 -3.26 9.87
C ALA A 97 20.97 -2.23 10.67
N ARG A 98 19.90 -1.71 10.05
CA ARG A 98 19.01 -0.75 10.68
C ARG A 98 17.65 -1.36 10.90
N ILE A 99 17.02 -1.00 11.99
CA ILE A 99 15.61 -1.33 12.26
C ILE A 99 14.83 -0.03 12.16
N ALA A 100 13.81 -0.05 11.32
CA ALA A 100 12.81 1.00 11.24
C ALA A 100 11.57 0.53 12.00
N THR A 101 11.33 1.07 13.18
CA THR A 101 10.14 0.78 13.99
C THR A 101 9.10 1.85 13.72
N VAL A 102 7.94 1.45 13.20
CA VAL A 102 6.79 2.35 13.06
C VAL A 102 5.88 2.17 14.26
N ILE A 103 5.69 3.25 14.99
CA ILE A 103 4.84 3.30 16.18
C ILE A 103 3.50 3.91 15.76
N ASN A 104 2.48 3.06 15.70
CA ASN A 104 1.11 3.50 15.50
C ASN A 104 0.45 3.68 16.85
N SER A 105 -0.05 4.87 17.12
CA SER A 105 -0.80 5.20 18.33
C SER A 105 -2.19 5.65 17.92
N GLU A 106 -3.18 4.79 18.17
CA GLU A 106 -4.58 5.09 17.93
C GLU A 106 -5.28 5.36 19.26
N VAL A 107 -5.85 6.54 19.36
CA VAL A 107 -6.64 6.93 20.54
C VAL A 107 -8.11 6.64 20.25
N ILE A 108 -8.66 5.65 20.93
CA ILE A 108 -10.06 5.29 20.87
C ILE A 108 -10.76 5.91 22.08
N ASN A 109 -11.79 6.73 21.84
CA ASN A 109 -12.59 7.30 22.89
C ASN A 109 -13.96 6.62 22.92
N GLU A 110 -14.30 6.02 24.04
CA GLU A 110 -15.67 5.58 24.33
C GLU A 110 -16.37 6.71 25.11
N THR A 111 -17.56 7.10 24.66
CA THR A 111 -18.30 8.22 25.24
C THR A 111 -19.60 7.72 25.84
N HIS A 112 -19.88 8.11 27.10
CA HIS A 112 -21.13 7.84 27.79
C HIS A 112 -21.75 9.15 28.25
N GLU A 113 -23.00 9.39 27.86
CA GLU A 113 -23.80 10.49 28.36
C GLU A 113 -24.57 10.05 29.61
N ILE A 114 -24.32 10.72 30.71
CA ILE A 114 -24.91 10.44 32.01
C ILE A 114 -26.14 11.31 32.21
N SER A 115 -27.30 10.69 32.21
CA SER A 115 -28.58 11.38 32.48
C SER A 115 -28.80 11.65 33.97
N SER A 116 -29.72 12.53 34.27
CA SER A 116 -30.06 12.84 35.68
C SER A 116 -30.55 11.58 36.39
N GLY A 117 -29.99 11.27 37.55
CA GLY A 117 -30.35 10.09 38.36
C GLY A 117 -29.34 8.95 38.32
N TRP A 118 -28.26 9.11 37.58
CA TRP A 118 -27.13 8.19 37.60
C TRP A 118 -26.04 8.67 38.57
N ASP A 119 -25.53 7.74 39.35
CA ASP A 119 -24.39 7.98 40.24
C ASP A 119 -23.10 7.49 39.52
N ILE A 120 -22.14 8.41 39.39
CA ILE A 120 -20.85 8.10 38.76
C ILE A 120 -19.97 7.34 39.75
N MET A 121 -19.50 6.14 39.37
CA MET A 121 -18.71 5.25 40.22
C MET A 121 -17.21 5.30 39.95
N VAL A 122 -16.79 6.13 39.00
CA VAL A 122 -15.38 6.27 38.57
C VAL A 122 -14.90 7.70 38.86
N GLU A 123 -13.60 7.85 39.09
CA GLU A 123 -12.97 9.13 39.30
C GLU A 123 -12.23 9.58 38.03
N ASP A 124 -12.21 10.89 37.77
CA ASP A 124 -11.47 11.50 36.67
C ASP A 124 -9.96 11.20 36.77
N GLY A 125 -9.36 10.80 35.63
CA GLY A 125 -7.94 10.45 35.53
C GLY A 125 -7.58 9.04 36.01
N LYS A 126 -8.55 8.21 36.45
CA LYS A 126 -8.28 6.80 36.80
C LYS A 126 -8.43 5.85 35.62
N ASP A 127 -7.63 4.79 35.66
CA ASP A 127 -7.72 3.69 34.69
C ASP A 127 -8.84 2.71 35.10
N VAL A 128 -9.66 2.35 34.12
CA VAL A 128 -10.71 1.34 34.24
C VAL A 128 -10.42 0.16 33.32
N LYS A 129 -10.89 -1.03 33.72
CA LYS A 129 -10.80 -2.24 32.92
C LYS A 129 -12.07 -2.38 32.08
N GLU A 130 -11.97 -3.14 30.99
CA GLU A 130 -13.14 -3.57 30.22
C GLU A 130 -14.15 -4.24 31.14
N GLY A 131 -15.42 -3.84 31.04
CA GLY A 131 -16.51 -4.32 31.88
C GLY A 131 -16.61 -3.66 33.26
N ALA A 132 -15.77 -2.67 33.58
CA ALA A 132 -15.90 -1.91 34.84
C ALA A 132 -17.20 -1.11 34.84
N VAL A 133 -17.86 -1.04 36.00
CA VAL A 133 -19.05 -0.20 36.19
C VAL A 133 -18.61 1.25 36.28
N VAL A 134 -19.07 2.10 35.37
CA VAL A 134 -18.72 3.52 35.30
C VAL A 134 -19.79 4.43 35.90
N ALA A 135 -21.05 4.00 35.87
CA ALA A 135 -22.15 4.68 36.52
C ALA A 135 -23.28 3.67 36.85
N VAL A 136 -24.10 4.00 37.85
CA VAL A 136 -25.21 3.15 38.34
C VAL A 136 -26.47 3.98 38.45
N ASN A 137 -27.62 3.38 38.07
CA ASN A 137 -28.93 3.98 38.33
C ASN A 137 -29.90 2.89 38.87
N GLY A 138 -30.04 2.84 40.21
CA GLY A 138 -30.79 1.77 40.86
C GLY A 138 -30.16 0.37 40.59
N ASP A 139 -30.87 -0.47 39.84
CA ASP A 139 -30.41 -1.83 39.47
C ASP A 139 -29.72 -1.86 38.10
N GLU A 140 -29.59 -0.75 37.41
CA GLU A 140 -28.94 -0.67 36.08
C GLU A 140 -27.48 -0.24 36.21
N ASP A 141 -26.56 -1.05 35.66
CA ASP A 141 -25.12 -0.77 35.61
C ASP A 141 -24.72 -0.31 34.20
N LEU A 142 -24.08 0.83 34.08
CA LEU A 142 -23.40 1.25 32.88
C LEU A 142 -21.96 0.77 32.94
N LYS A 143 -21.58 -0.12 31.98
CA LYS A 143 -20.26 -0.75 31.95
C LYS A 143 -19.43 -0.24 30.78
N SER A 144 -18.15 -0.03 31.07
CA SER A 144 -17.15 0.26 30.04
C SER A 144 -16.99 -0.91 29.07
N LYS A 145 -16.91 -0.63 27.78
CA LYS A 145 -16.57 -1.60 26.72
C LYS A 145 -15.07 -1.65 26.46
N LEU A 146 -14.34 -0.61 26.88
CA LEU A 146 -12.91 -0.50 26.69
C LEU A 146 -12.20 -0.39 28.06
N ALA A 147 -10.97 -0.87 28.10
CA ALA A 147 -10.04 -0.53 29.18
C ALA A 147 -9.35 0.77 28.81
N GLY A 148 -9.25 1.74 29.75
CA GLY A 148 -8.62 3.01 29.45
C GLY A 148 -8.69 3.99 30.60
N THR A 149 -8.20 5.21 30.36
CA THR A 149 -8.23 6.31 31.35
C THR A 149 -9.55 7.08 31.23
N VAL A 150 -10.22 7.25 32.36
CA VAL A 150 -11.49 7.99 32.45
C VAL A 150 -11.22 9.48 32.43
N HIS A 151 -12.01 10.22 31.66
CA HIS A 151 -12.08 11.69 31.70
C HIS A 151 -13.55 12.11 31.81
N ILE A 152 -13.85 12.97 32.79
CA ILE A 152 -15.22 13.39 33.12
C ILE A 152 -15.39 14.87 32.80
N GLU A 153 -16.28 15.19 31.87
CA GLU A 153 -16.64 16.55 31.52
C GLU A 153 -18.15 16.77 31.72
N GLY A 154 -18.53 17.42 32.83
CA GLY A 154 -19.93 17.67 33.17
C GLY A 154 -20.72 16.36 33.33
N ASN A 155 -21.63 16.05 32.40
CA ASN A 155 -22.43 14.84 32.37
C ASN A 155 -21.94 13.80 31.35
N MET A 156 -20.74 13.99 30.80
CA MET A 156 -20.12 13.07 29.84
C MET A 156 -18.94 12.37 30.49
N ILE A 157 -18.88 11.06 30.32
CA ILE A 157 -17.73 10.22 30.68
C ILE A 157 -17.06 9.77 29.39
N TYR A 158 -15.79 10.09 29.25
CA TYR A 158 -14.93 9.64 28.16
C TYR A 158 -13.97 8.59 28.72
N ILE A 159 -13.90 7.44 28.08
CA ILE A 159 -12.89 6.43 28.39
C ILE A 159 -11.91 6.42 27.22
N ARG A 160 -10.70 6.89 27.48
CA ARG A 160 -9.64 7.01 26.50
C ARG A 160 -8.73 5.81 26.57
N PHE A 161 -8.71 5.03 25.50
CA PHE A 161 -7.78 3.93 25.30
C PHE A 161 -6.74 4.31 24.24
N GLU A 162 -5.48 4.25 24.61
CA GLU A 162 -4.38 4.39 23.65
C GLU A 162 -3.87 3.01 23.25
N ASN A 163 -4.23 2.60 22.05
CA ASN A 163 -3.68 1.39 21.43
C ASN A 163 -2.37 1.75 20.75
N ARG A 164 -1.27 1.24 21.27
CA ARG A 164 0.06 1.46 20.72
C ARG A 164 0.57 0.15 20.14
N GLU A 165 0.75 0.14 18.82
CA GLU A 165 1.31 -0.97 18.08
C GLU A 165 2.66 -0.58 17.50
N GLU A 166 3.66 -1.46 17.65
CA GLU A 166 4.98 -1.26 17.10
C GLU A 166 5.23 -2.30 16.01
N HIS A 167 5.62 -1.82 14.82
CA HIS A 167 5.95 -2.66 13.68
C HIS A 167 7.39 -2.44 13.26
N ASP A 168 8.20 -3.50 13.33
CA ASP A 168 9.60 -3.49 12.99
C ASP A 168 9.85 -3.90 11.54
N TYR A 169 10.65 -3.10 10.83
CA TYR A 169 11.11 -3.36 9.48
C TYR A 169 12.63 -3.41 9.47
N GLU A 170 13.18 -4.58 9.15
CA GLU A 170 14.62 -4.73 9.01
C GLU A 170 15.10 -4.09 7.70
N ILE A 171 16.07 -3.19 7.80
CA ILE A 171 16.73 -2.54 6.67
C ILE A 171 18.13 -3.12 6.55
N PRO A 172 18.43 -3.90 5.49
CA PRO A 172 19.75 -4.46 5.28
C PRO A 172 20.84 -3.38 5.26
N ALA A 173 22.03 -3.70 5.74
CA ALA A 173 23.14 -2.74 5.80
C ALA A 173 23.54 -2.15 4.44
N ASN A 174 23.34 -2.90 3.35
CA ASN A 174 23.58 -2.46 1.98
C ASN A 174 22.43 -1.63 1.37
N ALA A 175 21.27 -1.57 2.02
CA ALA A 175 20.13 -0.79 1.53
C ALA A 175 20.31 0.69 1.88
N ARG A 176 20.04 1.54 0.89
CA ARG A 176 20.12 2.99 1.04
C ARG A 176 18.78 3.54 1.46
N LEU A 177 18.74 4.28 2.57
CA LEU A 177 17.54 5.04 2.97
C LEU A 177 17.25 6.14 1.95
N MET A 178 15.97 6.35 1.69
CA MET A 178 15.53 7.51 0.90
C MET A 178 15.92 8.80 1.62
N LYS A 179 16.28 9.83 0.85
CA LYS A 179 16.71 11.13 1.39
C LYS A 179 15.63 11.85 2.22
N THR A 180 14.38 11.45 2.04
CA THR A 180 13.22 11.99 2.73
C THR A 180 12.92 11.29 4.06
N VAL A 181 13.65 10.20 4.36
CA VAL A 181 13.41 9.37 5.56
C VAL A 181 14.39 9.78 6.66
N TYR A 182 13.85 10.18 7.79
CA TYR A 182 14.59 10.57 8.99
C TYR A 182 13.87 10.08 10.26
N ASP A 183 14.62 10.00 11.34
CA ASP A 183 14.10 9.58 12.64
C ASP A 183 13.06 10.57 13.18
N GLY A 184 11.94 10.05 13.71
CA GLY A 184 10.83 10.85 14.25
C GLY A 184 9.84 11.38 13.21
N MET A 185 9.98 11.03 11.91
CA MET A 185 9.00 11.47 10.90
C MET A 185 7.70 10.66 10.99
N GLU A 186 6.59 11.27 10.58
CA GLU A 186 5.35 10.55 10.31
C GLU A 186 5.41 9.85 8.97
N VAL A 187 5.04 8.57 8.96
CA VAL A 187 4.96 7.75 7.74
C VAL A 187 3.53 7.30 7.49
N ASN A 188 3.17 7.23 6.22
CA ASN A 188 1.88 6.70 5.78
C ASN A 188 2.00 5.20 5.45
N PRO A 189 0.89 4.44 5.50
CA PRO A 189 0.87 3.08 5.00
C PRO A 189 1.34 3.03 3.54
N GLY A 190 2.21 2.07 3.19
CA GLY A 190 2.76 1.94 1.85
C GLY A 190 3.88 2.92 1.51
N GLN A 191 4.39 3.67 2.49
CA GLN A 191 5.51 4.58 2.27
C GLN A 191 6.82 3.80 2.14
N GLN A 192 7.60 4.17 1.14
CA GLN A 192 8.90 3.57 0.86
C GLN A 192 9.97 4.18 1.77
N LEU A 193 10.74 3.32 2.46
CA LEU A 193 11.82 3.72 3.36
C LEU A 193 13.19 3.66 2.69
N THR A 194 13.39 2.72 1.77
CA THR A 194 14.69 2.51 1.10
C THR A 194 14.56 2.66 -0.42
N ASP A 195 15.66 3.00 -1.07
CA ASP A 195 15.75 2.94 -2.52
C ASP A 195 15.47 1.51 -3.00
N GLY A 196 14.87 1.36 -4.18
CA GLY A 196 14.58 0.06 -4.78
C GLY A 196 13.18 -0.02 -5.38
N SER A 197 12.84 -1.19 -5.89
CA SER A 197 11.56 -1.46 -6.52
C SER A 197 10.49 -1.79 -5.48
N LYS A 198 9.33 -1.14 -5.57
CA LYS A 198 8.19 -1.50 -4.71
C LYS A 198 7.65 -2.87 -5.11
N ASN A 199 7.19 -3.63 -4.13
CA ASN A 199 6.56 -4.91 -4.36
C ASN A 199 5.06 -4.73 -4.66
N PRO A 200 4.56 -5.11 -5.86
CA PRO A 200 3.15 -4.96 -6.21
C PRO A 200 2.20 -5.69 -5.25
N HIS A 201 2.62 -6.84 -4.72
CA HIS A 201 1.81 -7.59 -3.75
C HIS A 201 1.67 -6.85 -2.40
N ARG A 202 2.72 -6.14 -1.97
CA ARG A 202 2.63 -5.32 -0.76
C ARG A 202 1.74 -4.10 -0.99
N ILE A 203 1.88 -3.44 -2.15
CA ILE A 203 1.00 -2.32 -2.52
C ILE A 203 -0.46 -2.80 -2.53
N LEU A 204 -0.75 -3.95 -3.13
CA LEU A 204 -2.10 -4.52 -3.18
C LEU A 204 -2.67 -4.77 -1.77
N ARG A 205 -1.84 -5.30 -0.88
CA ARG A 205 -2.27 -5.60 0.49
C ARG A 205 -2.51 -4.35 1.32
N VAL A 206 -1.66 -3.33 1.17
CA VAL A 206 -1.67 -2.13 2.02
C VAL A 206 -2.56 -1.03 1.45
N LEU A 207 -2.44 -0.76 0.14
CA LEU A 207 -3.09 0.37 -0.52
C LEU A 207 -4.28 -0.02 -1.41
N GLY A 208 -4.47 -1.33 -1.63
CA GLY A 208 -5.58 -1.84 -2.42
C GLY A 208 -5.36 -1.91 -3.93
N ALA A 209 -6.42 -2.30 -4.65
CA ALA A 209 -6.35 -2.63 -6.07
C ALA A 209 -6.05 -1.43 -6.96
N ASP A 210 -6.70 -0.29 -6.70
CA ASP A 210 -6.57 0.91 -7.53
C ASP A 210 -5.14 1.47 -7.50
N ALA A 211 -4.55 1.57 -6.30
CA ALA A 211 -3.16 2.00 -6.15
C ALA A 211 -2.17 1.05 -6.84
N THR A 212 -2.46 -0.25 -6.82
CA THR A 212 -1.62 -1.25 -7.50
C THR A 212 -1.70 -1.13 -9.01
N GLN A 213 -2.89 -0.88 -9.57
CA GLN A 213 -3.08 -0.68 -11.00
C GLN A 213 -2.32 0.56 -11.49
N ILE A 214 -2.46 1.68 -10.77
CA ILE A 214 -1.76 2.93 -11.08
C ILE A 214 -0.24 2.71 -11.01
N TYR A 215 0.23 2.03 -9.97
CA TYR A 215 1.65 1.73 -9.81
C TYR A 215 2.20 0.89 -10.96
N LEU A 216 1.52 -0.22 -11.30
CA LEU A 216 1.94 -1.09 -12.41
C LEU A 216 1.98 -0.33 -13.74
N LEU A 217 0.94 0.46 -14.02
CA LEU A 217 0.88 1.28 -15.23
C LEU A 217 2.04 2.27 -15.30
N SER A 218 2.27 3.03 -14.22
CA SER A 218 3.34 4.03 -14.15
C SER A 218 4.71 3.39 -14.35
N GLU A 219 5.04 2.33 -13.59
CA GLU A 219 6.34 1.67 -13.67
C GLU A 219 6.63 1.11 -15.07
N ILE A 220 5.63 0.48 -15.70
CA ILE A 220 5.79 -0.07 -17.05
C ILE A 220 5.98 1.06 -18.06
N GLN A 221 5.16 2.10 -18.00
CA GLN A 221 5.27 3.26 -18.86
C GLN A 221 6.63 3.95 -18.74
N ASP A 222 7.15 4.09 -17.53
CA ASP A 222 8.44 4.74 -17.29
C ASP A 222 9.59 3.97 -17.94
N VAL A 223 9.53 2.63 -17.96
CA VAL A 223 10.51 1.83 -18.69
C VAL A 223 10.48 2.12 -20.18
N TYR A 224 9.30 2.16 -20.81
CA TYR A 224 9.18 2.43 -22.24
C TYR A 224 9.53 3.89 -22.58
N ARG A 225 9.03 4.85 -21.81
CA ARG A 225 9.31 6.28 -22.00
C ARG A 225 10.79 6.62 -21.83
N SER A 226 11.48 5.97 -20.89
CA SER A 226 12.94 6.15 -20.71
C SER A 226 13.74 5.74 -21.95
N GLN A 227 13.17 4.88 -22.79
CA GLN A 227 13.76 4.44 -24.07
C GLN A 227 13.23 5.22 -25.28
N GLY A 228 12.40 6.23 -25.05
CA GLY A 228 11.80 7.05 -26.11
C GLY A 228 10.64 6.41 -26.83
N VAL A 229 10.06 5.35 -26.26
CA VAL A 229 8.90 4.64 -26.83
C VAL A 229 7.63 5.09 -26.10
N ASN A 230 6.63 5.54 -26.88
CA ASN A 230 5.32 5.92 -26.36
C ASN A 230 4.29 4.87 -26.77
N ILE A 231 3.68 4.23 -25.79
CA ILE A 231 2.60 3.26 -25.96
C ILE A 231 1.35 3.83 -25.29
N ALA A 232 0.19 3.68 -25.92
CA ALA A 232 -1.07 4.11 -25.33
C ALA A 232 -1.40 3.31 -24.08
N ASP A 233 -1.79 3.99 -23.00
CA ASP A 233 -2.02 3.42 -21.66
C ASP A 233 -3.02 2.25 -21.70
N LYS A 234 -4.05 2.33 -22.56
CA LYS A 234 -5.07 1.30 -22.68
C LYS A 234 -4.57 -0.11 -23.00
N HIS A 235 -3.40 -0.21 -23.63
CA HIS A 235 -2.78 -1.51 -23.90
C HIS A 235 -2.25 -2.16 -22.61
N PHE A 236 -1.58 -1.37 -21.78
CA PHE A 236 -1.13 -1.83 -20.46
C PHE A 236 -2.31 -2.08 -19.52
N GLU A 237 -3.29 -1.17 -19.48
CA GLU A 237 -4.52 -1.30 -18.68
C GLU A 237 -5.29 -2.58 -19.01
N THR A 238 -5.36 -2.96 -20.29
CA THR A 238 -6.00 -4.21 -20.73
C THR A 238 -5.33 -5.44 -20.12
N VAL A 239 -3.99 -5.45 -20.06
CA VAL A 239 -3.21 -6.54 -19.46
C VAL A 239 -3.33 -6.53 -17.94
N ILE A 240 -3.12 -5.36 -17.29
CA ILE A 240 -3.21 -5.17 -15.84
C ILE A 240 -4.59 -5.59 -15.32
N ARG A 241 -5.67 -5.17 -16.02
CA ARG A 241 -7.03 -5.62 -15.70
C ARG A 241 -7.14 -7.15 -15.70
N LYS A 242 -6.49 -7.83 -16.67
CA LYS A 242 -6.51 -9.29 -16.74
C LYS A 242 -5.71 -9.94 -15.61
N MET A 243 -4.60 -9.35 -15.22
CA MET A 243 -3.80 -9.81 -14.07
C MET A 243 -4.60 -9.77 -12.77
N MET A 244 -5.44 -8.75 -12.59
CA MET A 244 -6.20 -8.49 -11.35
C MET A 244 -7.67 -8.94 -11.40
N CYS A 245 -8.06 -9.73 -12.42
CA CYS A 245 -9.47 -10.12 -12.60
C CYS A 245 -9.94 -11.28 -11.70
N LYS A 246 -9.04 -11.94 -10.98
CA LYS A 246 -9.33 -13.10 -10.13
C LYS A 246 -8.96 -12.81 -8.68
N VAL A 247 -9.75 -13.38 -7.78
CA VAL A 247 -9.52 -13.35 -6.33
C VAL A 247 -9.39 -14.77 -5.80
N GLN A 248 -8.58 -14.93 -4.76
CA GLN A 248 -8.49 -16.19 -4.04
C GLN A 248 -9.50 -16.19 -2.90
N ILE A 249 -10.38 -17.18 -2.88
CA ILE A 249 -11.33 -17.39 -1.78
C ILE A 249 -10.58 -18.04 -0.62
N THR A 250 -10.48 -17.34 0.50
CA THR A 250 -9.78 -17.83 1.71
C THR A 250 -10.72 -18.52 2.69
N LYS A 251 -12.01 -18.16 2.71
CA LYS A 251 -13.05 -18.80 3.51
C LYS A 251 -14.26 -19.01 2.60
N SER A 252 -14.74 -20.25 2.55
CA SER A 252 -16.07 -20.56 2.00
C SER A 252 -17.10 -20.10 3.02
N GLY A 253 -18.02 -19.23 2.61
CA GLY A 253 -19.10 -18.74 3.45
C GLY A 253 -20.03 -19.83 3.94
#